data_b2e28801f34a9c78565e04cdfb9f39af
#
_entry.id   b2e28801f34a9c78565e04cdfb9f39af
#
_cell.length_a   1.000
_cell.length_b   1.000
_cell.length_c   1.000
_cell.angle_alpha   90.00
_cell.angle_beta   90.00
_cell.angle_gamma   90.00
#
_symmetry.space_group_name_H-M   'P 1'
#
loop_
_entity.id
_entity.type
_entity.pdbx_description
1 polymer ?
#
loop_
_entity_poly.entity_id
_entity_poly.type
_entity_poly.pdbx_seq_one_letter_code
_entity_poly.pdbx_strand_id
1 'polypeptide(L)' 'MAGILDFLTDVGGDRDLSAAFVGIVASPDCTRQNLVDFFANNKYDGVTAADVDKIMAQRDTIKRDFNVPENVDY' A
#
# COMPACT_ATOMS: atom_id res chain seq x y z
N MET A 1 17.81 6.47 -0.22
CA MET A 1 16.49 6.43 0.44
C MET A 1 15.44 6.01 -0.54
N ALA A 2 14.64 5.05 -0.17
CA ALA A 2 13.58 4.56 -1.04
C ALA A 2 12.31 5.38 -0.82
N GLY A 3 11.81 5.94 -1.89
CA GLY A 3 10.58 6.72 -1.86
C GLY A 3 9.42 5.98 -2.48
N ILE A 4 8.34 6.73 -2.76
CA ILE A 4 7.11 6.11 -3.27
C ILE A 4 7.32 5.46 -4.64
N LEU A 5 8.15 6.04 -5.49
CA LEU A 5 8.41 5.47 -6.81
C LEU A 5 9.17 4.15 -6.70
N ASP A 6 10.11 4.08 -5.77
CA ASP A 6 10.83 2.83 -5.51
C ASP A 6 9.86 1.76 -5.02
N PHE A 7 8.95 2.15 -4.13
CA PHE A 7 7.95 1.23 -3.63
C PHE A 7 7.07 0.70 -4.75
N LEU A 8 6.59 1.58 -5.62
CA LEU A 8 5.72 1.17 -6.72
C LEU A 8 6.43 0.22 -7.68
N THR A 9 7.72 0.45 -7.91
CA THR A 9 8.52 -0.44 -8.74
C THR A 9 8.68 -1.80 -8.06
N ASP A 10 9.02 -1.79 -6.78
CA ASP A 10 9.26 -3.02 -6.04
C ASP A 10 7.98 -3.85 -5.88
N VAL A 11 6.86 -3.19 -5.61
CA VAL A 11 5.61 -3.90 -5.40
C VAL A 11 5.13 -4.60 -6.67
N GLY A 12 5.54 -4.10 -7.82
CA GLY A 12 5.21 -4.73 -9.08
C GLY A 12 5.95 -6.04 -9.31
N GLY A 13 7.09 -6.22 -8.65
CA GLY A 13 7.91 -7.41 -8.81
C GLY A 13 8.01 -8.29 -7.57
N ASP A 14 7.42 -7.87 -6.46
CA ASP A 14 7.50 -8.61 -5.20
C ASP A 14 6.11 -8.95 -4.72
N ARG A 15 5.76 -10.22 -4.86
CA ARG A 15 4.42 -10.69 -4.51
C ARG A 15 4.15 -10.54 -3.01
N ASP A 16 5.13 -10.81 -2.17
CA ASP A 16 4.95 -10.72 -0.73
C ASP A 16 4.75 -9.28 -0.30
N LEU A 17 5.50 -8.37 -0.88
CA LEU A 17 5.34 -6.94 -0.59
C LEU A 17 3.97 -6.46 -1.04
N SER A 18 3.55 -6.87 -2.22
CA SER A 18 2.25 -6.51 -2.76
C SER A 18 1.13 -7.02 -1.86
N ALA A 19 1.22 -8.28 -1.42
CA ALA A 19 0.21 -8.86 -0.55
C ALA A 19 0.14 -8.13 0.78
N ALA A 20 1.27 -7.77 1.35
CA ALA A 20 1.30 -7.05 2.61
C ALA A 20 0.68 -5.66 2.48
N PHE A 21 1.01 -4.96 1.41
CA PHE A 21 0.48 -3.63 1.15
C PHE A 21 -1.04 -3.68 0.95
N VAL A 22 -1.49 -4.60 0.11
CA VAL A 22 -2.91 -4.75 -0.17
C VAL A 22 -3.67 -5.13 1.10
N GLY A 23 -3.07 -6.00 1.93
CA GLY A 23 -3.70 -6.38 3.18
C GLY A 23 -3.95 -5.19 4.09
N ILE A 24 -3.03 -4.23 4.11
CA ILE A 24 -3.20 -3.03 4.92
C ILE A 24 -4.23 -2.10 4.29
N VAL A 25 -4.12 -1.85 3.00
CA VAL A 25 -4.99 -0.90 2.31
C VAL A 25 -6.43 -1.39 2.31
N ALA A 26 -6.64 -2.69 2.19
CA ALA A 26 -7.98 -3.28 2.14
C ALA A 26 -8.60 -3.43 3.52
N SER A 27 -7.82 -3.30 4.58
CA SER A 27 -8.34 -3.46 5.93
C SER A 27 -9.34 -2.36 6.26
N PRO A 28 -10.48 -2.69 6.88
CA PRO A 28 -11.42 -1.65 7.32
C PRO A 28 -10.84 -0.77 8.40
N ASP A 29 -9.80 -1.24 9.09
CA ASP A 29 -9.12 -0.47 10.12
C ASP A 29 -7.90 0.27 9.61
N CYS A 30 -7.73 0.36 8.29
CA CYS A 30 -6.59 1.04 7.72
C CYS A 30 -6.57 2.51 8.11
N THR A 31 -5.45 2.95 8.67
CA THR A 31 -5.26 4.33 9.03
C THR A 31 -3.99 4.83 8.36
N ARG A 32 -3.84 6.16 8.37
CA ARG A 32 -2.63 6.79 7.87
C ARG A 32 -1.40 6.25 8.60
N GLN A 33 -1.52 6.05 9.91
CA GLN A 33 -0.41 5.56 10.71
C GLN A 33 -0.01 4.14 10.32
N ASN A 34 -0.99 3.30 9.98
CA ASN A 34 -0.68 1.95 9.51
C ASN A 34 0.21 1.98 8.28
N LEU A 35 -0.08 2.88 7.35
CA LEU A 35 0.73 3.00 6.14
C LEU A 35 2.10 3.59 6.43
N VAL A 36 2.16 4.59 7.30
CA VAL A 36 3.45 5.16 7.70
C VAL A 36 4.33 4.08 8.30
N ASP A 37 3.77 3.28 9.21
CA ASP A 37 4.52 2.21 9.85
C ASP A 37 4.93 1.13 8.84
N PHE A 38 4.05 0.80 7.92
CA PHE A 38 4.36 -0.17 6.88
C PHE A 38 5.57 0.26 6.06
N PHE A 39 5.57 1.50 5.60
CA PHE A 39 6.68 1.99 4.79
C PHE A 39 7.98 2.07 5.60
N ALA A 40 7.88 2.51 6.85
CA ALA A 40 9.06 2.58 7.71
C ALA A 40 9.64 1.18 7.96
N ASN A 41 8.77 0.20 8.22
CA ASN A 41 9.21 -1.16 8.51
C ASN A 41 9.84 -1.82 7.30
N ASN A 42 9.47 -1.38 6.10
CA ASN A 42 10.02 -1.94 4.87
C ASN A 42 11.10 -1.04 4.26
N LYS A 43 11.60 -0.09 5.04
CA LYS A 43 12.73 0.76 4.67
C LYS A 43 12.42 1.72 3.52
N TYR A 44 11.18 2.14 3.41
CA TYR A 44 10.77 3.17 2.44
C TYR A 44 10.64 4.49 3.16
N ASP A 45 11.71 4.91 3.81
CA ASP A 45 11.70 6.11 4.63
C ASP A 45 11.65 7.39 3.81
N GLY A 46 11.77 7.28 2.50
CA GLY A 46 11.59 8.42 1.61
C GLY A 46 10.14 8.69 1.23
N VAL A 47 9.20 7.81 1.63
CA VAL A 47 7.79 8.04 1.40
C VAL A 47 7.31 9.12 2.35
N THR A 48 6.67 10.16 1.81
CA THR A 48 6.26 11.31 2.61
C THR A 48 4.83 11.16 3.12
N ALA A 49 4.46 12.01 4.06
CA ALA A 49 3.08 12.05 4.56
C ALA A 49 2.10 12.37 3.44
N ALA A 50 2.51 13.22 2.48
CA ALA A 50 1.66 13.54 1.35
C ALA A 50 1.41 12.31 0.48
N ASP A 51 2.43 11.47 0.31
CA ASP A 51 2.27 10.23 -0.44
C ASP A 51 1.28 9.29 0.26
N VAL A 52 1.37 9.18 1.57
CA VAL A 52 0.46 8.35 2.35
C VAL A 52 -0.97 8.88 2.23
N ASP A 53 -1.14 10.19 2.28
CA ASP A 53 -2.46 10.79 2.16
C ASP A 53 -3.08 10.50 0.79
N LYS A 54 -2.27 10.50 -0.27
CA LYS A 54 -2.75 10.15 -1.60
C LYS A 54 -3.21 8.71 -1.66
N ILE A 55 -2.46 7.82 -1.03
CA ILE A 55 -2.84 6.41 -0.98
C ILE A 55 -4.17 6.25 -0.26
N MET A 56 -4.34 6.93 0.87
CA MET A 56 -5.58 6.85 1.63
C MET A 56 -6.77 7.36 0.80
N ALA A 57 -6.55 8.43 0.03
CA ALA A 57 -7.61 8.99 -0.79
C ALA A 57 -8.00 8.09 -1.95
N GLN A 58 -7.10 7.21 -2.36
CA GLN A 58 -7.32 6.34 -3.52
C GLN A 58 -7.41 4.86 -3.16
N ARG A 59 -7.80 4.57 -1.93
CA ARG A 59 -7.84 3.18 -1.47
C ARG A 59 -8.68 2.28 -2.36
N ASP A 60 -9.85 2.76 -2.78
CA ASP A 60 -10.73 1.96 -3.61
C ASP A 60 -10.12 1.67 -4.97
N THR A 61 -9.46 2.65 -5.55
CA THR A 61 -8.76 2.49 -6.81
C THR A 61 -7.62 1.49 -6.68
N ILE A 62 -6.86 1.61 -5.61
CA ILE A 62 -5.73 0.71 -5.37
C ILE A 62 -6.21 -0.72 -5.18
N LYS A 63 -7.27 -0.92 -4.43
CA LYS A 63 -7.83 -2.25 -4.23
C LYS A 63 -8.23 -2.87 -5.55
N ARG A 64 -8.81 -2.07 -6.43
CA ARG A 64 -9.22 -2.53 -7.74
C ARG A 64 -8.02 -2.85 -8.64
N ASP A 65 -7.03 -1.96 -8.64
CA ASP A 65 -5.85 -2.11 -9.48
C ASP A 65 -5.02 -3.32 -9.08
N PHE A 66 -5.00 -3.65 -7.79
CA PHE A 66 -4.26 -4.80 -7.30
C PHE A 66 -5.13 -6.05 -7.28
N ASN A 67 -6.33 -5.95 -7.83
CA ASN A 67 -7.23 -7.08 -7.96
C ASN A 67 -7.51 -7.75 -6.64
N VAL A 68 -7.78 -6.93 -5.61
CA VAL A 68 -8.11 -7.44 -4.30
C VAL A 68 -9.52 -8.00 -4.34
N PRO A 69 -9.69 -9.27 -4.01
CA PRO A 69 -11.01 -9.90 -4.03
C PRO A 69 -11.81 -9.51 -2.80
N GLU A 70 -12.49 -8.41 -2.88
CA GLU A 70 -13.33 -7.99 -1.77
C GLU A 70 -14.48 -8.92 -1.56
N ASN A 71 -15.02 -9.39 -2.61
CA ASN A 71 -16.04 -10.39 -2.54
C ASN A 71 -15.61 -11.52 -3.34
N VAL A 72 -14.87 -12.34 -2.78
CA VAL A 72 -14.39 -13.50 -3.45
C VAL A 72 -15.47 -14.48 -3.59
N ASP A 73 -16.42 -14.10 -4.23
CA ASP A 73 -17.55 -14.97 -4.41
C ASP A 73 -17.51 -15.61 -5.77
N TYR A 74 -16.41 -15.61 -6.37
CA TYR A 74 -16.28 -16.34 -7.61
C TYR A 74 -15.78 -17.72 -7.42
#